data_1d47bc22d3e879dbbc41527d3e6da21f
#
_entry.id   1d47bc22d3e879dbbc41527d3e6da21f
#
_cell.length_a   1.000
_cell.length_b   1.000
_cell.length_c   1.000
_cell.angle_alpha   90.00
_cell.angle_beta   90.00
_cell.angle_gamma   90.00
#
_symmetry.space_group_name_H-M   'P 1'
#
loop_
_entity.id
_entity.type
_entity.pdbx_description
1 polymer ?
#
loop_
_entity_poly.entity_id
_entity_poly.type
_entity_poly.pdbx_seq_one_letter_code
_entity_poly.pdbx_strand_id
1 'polypeptide(L)'
;MNTDRRRLFAALAGAAAAATATPARANEPPAAPRESMPRGGIDAAAFGIRPNASEDQTKALQHAIDAAAAARAVLRLPPGIYRAGSLQLPPYAAIAGTPGATRIVLLGGPSLLSAAAGDHVALSGLVLDGGGLPLPERRGLIHLAQGRAVRVNDCEIVNSGRNGIALEAIEGEVSGNTIAATDVAIFSLDARGLRIAGNTVHGAGNGGVLVWRSAPGDGGTLIVDNRIEDVAAKAGGSGQYGNAINVFRAGNVIVRGNRIRNAAFSAVRGNAASNLQIVGNTCTGLGEVALYSEFGFEGALIANNIVDGAALGVSVTNFNQGGRLAVVQGNIIRNLTSKRPPGTDPNDAAGVGIGIEADTVVTGNVVENAPNIGIAAGWGAYLRDVAINANVIRNADFGITVSVAPGAGAAVITDNLISGARRGAIVGMEWSKPVTGDLAKDGATRYAQLSIGGNRVR
;
A
#
# COMPACT_ATOMS: atom_id res chain seq x y z
N MET A 1 49.74 -7.83 -14.28
CA MET A 1 49.12 -6.59 -14.77
C MET A 1 47.83 -6.35 -13.99
N ASN A 2 47.93 -5.82 -12.79
CA ASN A 2 46.71 -5.47 -12.01
C ASN A 2 47.08 -4.63 -10.77
N THR A 3 47.71 -3.47 -10.98
CA THR A 3 48.18 -2.61 -9.89
C THR A 3 47.71 -1.14 -10.01
N ASP A 4 46.90 -0.80 -11.01
CA ASP A 4 46.53 0.62 -11.26
C ASP A 4 45.15 1.08 -10.81
N ARG A 5 44.32 0.21 -10.26
CA ARG A 5 42.98 0.60 -9.78
C ARG A 5 42.94 1.08 -8.32
N ARG A 6 43.97 0.86 -7.53
CA ARG A 6 44.02 1.30 -6.11
C ARG A 6 44.65 2.67 -5.87
N ARG A 7 45.23 3.30 -6.89
CA ARG A 7 45.87 4.62 -6.75
C ARG A 7 44.97 5.81 -7.11
N LEU A 8 43.79 5.59 -7.65
CA LEU A 8 42.86 6.66 -8.03
C LEU A 8 42.02 7.21 -6.86
N PHE A 9 41.98 6.52 -5.73
CA PHE A 9 41.19 6.95 -4.54
C PHE A 9 42.05 7.61 -3.44
N ALA A 10 43.34 7.72 -3.61
CA ALA A 10 44.21 8.26 -2.58
C ALA A 10 44.65 9.73 -2.83
N ALA A 11 44.20 10.37 -3.91
CA ALA A 11 44.64 11.72 -4.32
C ALA A 11 43.60 12.84 -4.13
N LEU A 12 42.50 12.59 -3.43
CA LEU A 12 41.45 13.59 -3.13
C LEU A 12 41.26 13.87 -1.63
N ALA A 13 42.20 13.44 -0.79
CA ALA A 13 42.14 13.72 0.65
C ALA A 13 43.26 14.72 1.04
N GLY A 14 43.12 15.94 0.59
CA GLY A 14 44.11 16.97 0.97
C GLY A 14 43.79 18.34 0.43
N ALA A 15 42.92 19.07 1.10
CA ALA A 15 42.85 20.53 1.24
C ALA A 15 41.42 21.03 1.35
N ALA A 16 40.86 21.03 2.55
CA ALA A 16 39.84 21.97 3.00
C ALA A 16 39.81 21.94 4.52
N ALA A 17 40.73 22.66 5.12
CA ALA A 17 40.61 23.04 6.53
C ALA A 17 39.80 24.35 6.59
N ALA A 18 38.96 24.43 7.62
CA ALA A 18 38.31 25.59 8.19
C ALA A 18 37.08 26.17 7.48
N ALA A 19 35.92 25.69 7.90
CA ALA A 19 34.84 26.54 8.42
C ALA A 19 33.81 25.59 9.10
N THR A 20 33.91 25.46 10.42
CA THR A 20 32.88 24.86 11.24
C THR A 20 31.68 25.81 11.32
N ALA A 21 30.83 25.78 10.30
CA ALA A 21 29.48 26.26 10.41
C ALA A 21 28.67 25.10 10.94
N THR A 22 28.33 25.11 12.21
CA THR A 22 27.33 24.27 12.83
C THR A 22 26.05 24.45 12.02
N PRO A 23 25.47 23.42 11.39
CA PRO A 23 24.16 23.57 10.77
C PRO A 23 23.19 23.92 11.91
N ALA A 24 22.54 25.08 11.78
CA ALA A 24 21.41 25.41 12.61
C ALA A 24 20.42 24.25 12.47
N ARG A 25 20.20 23.51 13.57
CA ARG A 25 19.08 22.57 13.65
C ARG A 25 17.84 23.39 13.36
N ALA A 26 17.19 23.13 12.23
CA ALA A 26 15.84 23.58 12.02
C ALA A 26 15.06 23.18 13.29
N ASN A 27 14.41 24.15 13.90
CA ASN A 27 13.52 23.90 15.03
C ASN A 27 12.45 22.91 14.53
N GLU A 28 12.65 21.64 14.83
CA GLU A 28 11.50 20.72 14.87
C GLU A 28 10.51 21.33 15.87
N PRO A 29 9.24 21.49 15.47
CA PRO A 29 8.24 21.88 16.46
C PRO A 29 8.34 20.89 17.61
N PRO A 30 8.29 21.35 18.86
CA PRO A 30 8.38 20.48 20.02
C PRO A 30 7.35 19.36 19.83
N ALA A 31 7.81 18.11 19.87
CA ALA A 31 6.93 16.96 19.85
C ALA A 31 5.85 17.21 20.91
N ALA A 32 4.59 17.16 20.49
CA ALA A 32 3.47 17.31 21.41
C ALA A 32 3.74 16.44 22.66
N PRO A 33 3.55 16.95 23.87
CA PRO A 33 3.83 16.19 25.07
C PRO A 33 3.16 14.83 24.94
N ARG A 34 3.94 13.76 24.95
CA ARG A 34 3.36 12.43 25.13
C ARG A 34 2.68 12.48 26.47
N GLU A 35 1.34 12.60 26.47
CA GLU A 35 0.58 12.47 27.70
C GLU A 35 1.00 11.15 28.32
N SER A 36 1.73 11.25 29.44
CA SER A 36 2.13 10.09 30.22
C SER A 36 0.85 9.43 30.71
N MET A 37 0.57 8.21 30.25
CA MET A 37 -0.54 7.43 30.78
C MET A 37 -0.46 7.43 32.31
N PRO A 38 -1.59 7.64 33.00
CA PRO A 38 -1.60 7.64 34.47
C PRO A 38 -0.94 6.37 35.01
N ARG A 39 -0.02 6.50 35.98
CA ARG A 39 0.74 5.39 36.56
C ARG A 39 -0.11 4.40 37.38
N GLY A 40 -1.42 4.61 37.53
CA GLY A 40 -2.37 3.73 38.20
C GLY A 40 -3.38 3.16 37.23
N GLY A 41 -3.33 1.86 36.92
CA GLY A 41 -4.38 1.16 36.16
C GLY A 41 -5.43 0.59 37.14
N ILE A 42 -6.65 0.39 36.64
CA ILE A 42 -7.71 -0.33 37.35
C ILE A 42 -7.45 -1.83 37.16
N ASP A 43 -7.42 -2.58 38.25
CA ASP A 43 -7.28 -4.03 38.23
C ASP A 43 -8.64 -4.69 37.90
N ALA A 44 -8.67 -5.53 36.91
CA ALA A 44 -9.84 -6.30 36.49
C ALA A 44 -10.39 -7.21 37.59
N ALA A 45 -9.55 -7.71 38.48
CA ALA A 45 -9.95 -8.56 39.62
C ALA A 45 -10.93 -7.86 40.56
N ALA A 46 -10.86 -6.54 40.68
CA ALA A 46 -11.82 -5.76 41.48
C ALA A 46 -13.27 -5.82 40.98
N PHE A 47 -13.48 -6.23 39.72
CA PHE A 47 -14.79 -6.40 39.08
C PHE A 47 -15.22 -7.86 39.01
N GLY A 48 -14.52 -8.79 39.67
CA GLY A 48 -14.80 -10.21 39.63
C GLY A 48 -14.35 -10.89 38.34
N ILE A 49 -13.56 -10.22 37.53
CA ILE A 49 -12.99 -10.78 36.30
C ILE A 49 -11.88 -11.76 36.67
N ARG A 50 -11.95 -12.97 36.11
CA ARG A 50 -11.01 -14.06 36.41
C ARG A 50 -10.36 -14.61 35.16
N PRO A 51 -9.03 -14.63 35.09
CA PRO A 51 -8.33 -15.28 33.98
C PRO A 51 -8.71 -16.77 33.91
N ASN A 52 -8.81 -17.29 32.68
CA ASN A 52 -9.08 -18.71 32.37
C ASN A 52 -10.43 -19.25 32.86
N ALA A 53 -11.36 -18.39 33.29
CA ALA A 53 -12.70 -18.80 33.63
C ALA A 53 -13.46 -19.28 32.36
N SER A 54 -14.24 -20.33 32.52
CA SER A 54 -15.02 -20.93 31.41
C SER A 54 -16.31 -20.15 31.10
N GLU A 55 -16.81 -19.43 32.08
CA GLU A 55 -18.06 -18.65 31.98
C GLU A 55 -17.90 -17.38 31.13
N ASP A 56 -19.04 -16.89 30.65
CA ASP A 56 -19.18 -15.60 29.99
C ASP A 56 -18.95 -14.45 30.98
N GLN A 57 -17.93 -13.65 30.74
CA GLN A 57 -17.54 -12.51 31.56
C GLN A 57 -17.96 -11.16 30.96
N THR A 58 -18.82 -11.15 29.94
CA THR A 58 -19.21 -9.92 29.21
C THR A 58 -19.64 -8.81 30.16
N LYS A 59 -20.54 -9.09 31.12
CA LYS A 59 -21.06 -8.08 32.03
C LYS A 59 -19.98 -7.53 32.97
N ALA A 60 -19.11 -8.38 33.48
CA ALA A 60 -18.02 -7.97 34.38
C ALA A 60 -16.99 -7.10 33.61
N LEU A 61 -16.60 -7.55 32.41
CA LEU A 61 -15.70 -6.79 31.53
C LEU A 61 -16.29 -5.44 31.13
N GLN A 62 -17.58 -5.39 30.75
CA GLN A 62 -18.23 -4.13 30.40
C GLN A 62 -18.24 -3.15 31.59
N HIS A 63 -18.61 -3.62 32.78
CA HIS A 63 -18.59 -2.78 33.97
C HIS A 63 -17.20 -2.23 34.29
N ALA A 64 -16.16 -3.06 34.15
CA ALA A 64 -14.77 -2.61 34.34
C ALA A 64 -14.31 -1.60 33.28
N ILE A 65 -14.70 -1.79 32.01
CA ILE A 65 -14.43 -0.84 30.91
C ILE A 65 -15.09 0.50 31.19
N ASP A 66 -16.38 0.49 31.57
CA ASP A 66 -17.13 1.72 31.86
C ASP A 66 -16.52 2.49 33.04
N ALA A 67 -16.17 1.80 34.10
CA ALA A 67 -15.52 2.39 35.28
C ALA A 67 -14.13 2.95 34.95
N ALA A 68 -13.34 2.23 34.16
CA ALA A 68 -12.02 2.66 33.74
C ALA A 68 -12.09 3.91 32.85
N ALA A 69 -13.03 3.93 31.90
CA ALA A 69 -13.23 5.07 31.00
C ALA A 69 -13.71 6.32 31.77
N ALA A 70 -14.66 6.15 32.69
CA ALA A 70 -15.15 7.24 33.54
C ALA A 70 -14.03 7.84 34.42
N ALA A 71 -13.12 7.00 34.92
CA ALA A 71 -11.94 7.43 35.69
C ALA A 71 -10.78 7.90 34.77
N ARG A 72 -10.91 7.84 33.45
CA ARG A 72 -9.82 8.06 32.49
C ARG A 72 -8.56 7.26 32.83
N ALA A 73 -8.75 6.03 33.30
CA ALA A 73 -7.69 5.11 33.71
C ALA A 73 -7.60 3.94 32.71
N VAL A 74 -6.48 3.22 32.76
CA VAL A 74 -6.29 2.03 31.92
C VAL A 74 -6.84 0.81 32.67
N LEU A 75 -7.78 0.08 32.06
CA LEU A 75 -8.14 -1.26 32.54
C LEU A 75 -7.02 -2.24 32.19
N ARG A 76 -6.39 -2.83 33.21
CA ARG A 76 -5.33 -3.83 33.04
C ARG A 76 -5.92 -5.23 33.21
N LEU A 77 -5.77 -6.03 32.13
CA LEU A 77 -6.14 -7.43 32.14
C LEU A 77 -4.88 -8.29 32.33
N PRO A 78 -4.78 -9.05 33.42
CA PRO A 78 -3.70 -10.01 33.61
C PRO A 78 -3.61 -11.04 32.47
N PRO A 79 -2.49 -11.78 32.34
CA PRO A 79 -2.40 -12.93 31.44
C PRO A 79 -3.49 -13.95 31.71
N GLY A 80 -4.10 -14.48 30.64
CA GLY A 80 -5.14 -15.49 30.70
C GLY A 80 -6.17 -15.34 29.58
N ILE A 81 -7.13 -16.25 29.55
CA ILE A 81 -8.20 -16.30 28.55
C ILE A 81 -9.48 -15.75 29.19
N TYR A 82 -10.07 -14.76 28.52
CA TYR A 82 -11.35 -14.14 28.89
C TYR A 82 -12.36 -14.41 27.79
N ARG A 83 -13.57 -14.78 28.16
CA ARG A 83 -14.65 -15.07 27.22
C ARG A 83 -15.71 -13.99 27.32
N ALA A 84 -16.03 -13.35 26.20
CA ALA A 84 -17.00 -12.27 26.18
C ALA A 84 -17.79 -12.25 24.87
N GLY A 85 -19.01 -11.79 24.93
CA GLY A 85 -19.76 -11.29 23.79
C GLY A 85 -19.27 -9.90 23.38
N SER A 86 -20.13 -9.13 22.70
CA SER A 86 -19.78 -7.75 22.30
C SER A 86 -19.57 -6.83 23.50
N LEU A 87 -18.45 -6.12 23.50
CA LEU A 87 -18.10 -5.11 24.47
C LEU A 87 -18.14 -3.73 23.82
N GLN A 88 -18.77 -2.76 24.48
CA GLN A 88 -18.83 -1.38 24.04
C GLN A 88 -17.71 -0.57 24.67
N LEU A 89 -17.05 0.23 23.88
CA LEU A 89 -15.97 1.11 24.29
C LEU A 89 -16.48 2.55 24.35
N PRO A 90 -16.75 3.11 25.52
CA PRO A 90 -17.06 4.53 25.65
C PRO A 90 -15.83 5.39 25.32
N PRO A 91 -16.00 6.69 25.06
CA PRO A 91 -14.87 7.61 24.93
C PRO A 91 -13.89 7.48 26.11
N TYR A 92 -12.59 7.56 25.80
CA TYR A 92 -11.48 7.35 26.74
C TYR A 92 -11.32 5.91 27.27
N ALA A 93 -12.02 4.93 26.71
CA ALA A 93 -11.78 3.53 27.07
C ALA A 93 -10.34 3.12 26.70
N ALA A 94 -9.59 2.69 27.69
CA ALA A 94 -8.23 2.20 27.52
C ALA A 94 -8.08 0.81 28.14
N ILE A 95 -7.71 -0.20 27.33
CA ILE A 95 -7.52 -1.58 27.77
C ILE A 95 -6.11 -2.02 27.41
N ALA A 96 -5.40 -2.52 28.42
CA ALA A 96 -4.06 -3.05 28.24
C ALA A 96 -3.95 -4.48 28.76
N GLY A 97 -3.33 -5.34 27.96
CA GLY A 97 -2.98 -6.71 28.31
C GLY A 97 -1.47 -6.94 28.32
N THR A 98 -1.09 -8.19 28.45
CA THR A 98 0.27 -8.68 28.23
C THR A 98 0.32 -9.32 26.83
N PRO A 99 1.18 -8.83 25.92
CA PRO A 99 1.27 -9.33 24.56
C PRO A 99 1.41 -10.85 24.50
N GLY A 100 0.63 -11.50 23.61
CA GLY A 100 0.61 -12.95 23.46
C GLY A 100 -0.05 -13.75 24.59
N ALA A 101 -0.28 -13.13 25.75
CA ALA A 101 -0.73 -13.83 26.94
C ALA A 101 -2.14 -13.43 27.44
N THR A 102 -2.59 -12.21 27.15
CA THR A 102 -3.94 -11.75 27.50
C THR A 102 -4.86 -11.91 26.31
N ARG A 103 -5.72 -12.94 26.32
CA ARG A 103 -6.61 -13.28 25.20
C ARG A 103 -8.06 -13.03 25.55
N ILE A 104 -8.78 -12.32 24.70
CA ILE A 104 -10.23 -12.16 24.75
C ILE A 104 -10.84 -12.92 23.56
N VAL A 105 -11.71 -13.88 23.86
CA VAL A 105 -12.37 -14.74 22.86
C VAL A 105 -13.81 -14.31 22.70
N LEU A 106 -14.23 -14.09 21.47
CA LEU A 106 -15.61 -13.74 21.12
C LEU A 106 -16.54 -14.95 21.34
N LEU A 107 -17.62 -14.76 22.09
CA LEU A 107 -18.69 -15.73 22.26
C LEU A 107 -19.86 -15.51 21.29
N GLY A 108 -19.99 -14.30 20.75
CA GLY A 108 -21.04 -13.92 19.81
C GLY A 108 -21.29 -12.42 19.79
N GLY A 109 -22.04 -11.97 18.80
CA GLY A 109 -22.36 -10.56 18.60
C GLY A 109 -21.69 -9.96 17.35
N PRO A 110 -21.95 -8.68 17.04
CA PRO A 110 -21.52 -8.05 15.79
C PRO A 110 -20.03 -7.67 15.75
N SER A 111 -19.36 -7.63 16.88
CA SER A 111 -17.92 -7.32 17.05
C SER A 111 -17.49 -7.74 18.44
N LEU A 112 -16.22 -7.97 18.69
CA LEU A 112 -15.73 -8.20 20.06
C LEU A 112 -15.62 -6.87 20.81
N LEU A 113 -14.97 -5.88 20.20
CA LEU A 113 -14.82 -4.54 20.76
C LEU A 113 -15.41 -3.52 19.78
N SER A 114 -16.32 -2.66 20.23
CA SER A 114 -16.93 -1.65 19.37
C SER A 114 -17.12 -0.30 20.04
N ALA A 115 -16.95 0.78 19.28
CA ALA A 115 -17.25 2.15 19.69
C ALA A 115 -18.02 2.87 18.57
N ALA A 116 -19.15 3.50 18.91
CA ALA A 116 -19.88 4.39 18.00
C ALA A 116 -19.37 5.83 18.04
N ALA A 117 -18.71 6.22 19.14
CA ALA A 117 -17.99 7.48 19.32
C ALA A 117 -16.64 7.17 20.00
N GLY A 118 -15.65 6.88 19.19
CA GLY A 118 -14.39 6.27 19.65
C GLY A 118 -13.30 7.26 20.07
N ASP A 119 -13.65 8.44 20.56
CA ASP A 119 -12.63 9.44 20.99
C ASP A 119 -11.72 8.88 22.09
N HIS A 120 -10.39 8.99 21.84
CA HIS A 120 -9.35 8.57 22.78
C HIS A 120 -9.39 7.09 23.21
N VAL A 121 -9.96 6.21 22.35
CA VAL A 121 -9.92 4.76 22.61
C VAL A 121 -8.50 4.25 22.41
N ALA A 122 -8.00 3.46 23.38
CA ALA A 122 -6.69 2.85 23.31
C ALA A 122 -6.73 1.36 23.65
N LEU A 123 -6.21 0.52 22.76
CA LEU A 123 -6.11 -0.93 22.92
C LEU A 123 -4.65 -1.33 22.76
N SER A 124 -4.08 -2.08 23.72
CA SER A 124 -2.68 -2.51 23.62
C SER A 124 -2.41 -3.87 24.24
N GLY A 125 -1.52 -4.66 23.61
CA GLY A 125 -1.04 -5.92 24.15
C GLY A 125 -2.09 -7.01 24.33
N LEU A 126 -3.14 -7.00 23.53
CA LEU A 126 -4.27 -7.95 23.61
C LEU A 126 -4.20 -8.96 22.46
N VAL A 127 -4.58 -10.18 22.76
CA VAL A 127 -4.95 -11.17 21.74
C VAL A 127 -6.48 -11.17 21.60
N LEU A 128 -7.00 -10.74 20.46
CA LEU A 128 -8.43 -10.69 20.15
C LEU A 128 -8.76 -11.84 19.19
N ASP A 129 -9.52 -12.79 19.64
CA ASP A 129 -9.81 -14.03 18.91
C ASP A 129 -11.30 -14.12 18.57
N GLY A 130 -11.61 -14.12 17.29
CA GLY A 130 -12.98 -14.22 16.79
C GLY A 130 -13.58 -15.61 16.83
N GLY A 131 -12.76 -16.65 17.09
CA GLY A 131 -13.22 -18.04 17.08
C GLY A 131 -13.77 -18.51 15.73
N GLY A 132 -13.52 -17.78 14.65
CA GLY A 132 -14.09 -18.04 13.33
C GLY A 132 -15.60 -17.74 13.23
N LEU A 133 -16.18 -17.07 14.21
CA LEU A 133 -17.60 -16.73 14.21
C LEU A 133 -17.93 -15.70 13.11
N PRO A 134 -19.08 -15.86 12.44
CA PRO A 134 -19.50 -14.90 11.41
C PRO A 134 -19.78 -13.53 12.04
N LEU A 135 -19.32 -12.49 11.35
CA LEU A 135 -19.64 -11.10 11.69
C LEU A 135 -20.48 -10.47 10.57
N PRO A 136 -21.28 -9.43 10.86
CA PRO A 136 -22.00 -8.69 9.84
C PRO A 136 -21.06 -8.03 8.83
N GLU A 137 -21.59 -7.69 7.66
CA GLU A 137 -20.83 -6.98 6.62
C GLU A 137 -20.20 -5.69 7.14
N ARG A 138 -18.98 -5.41 6.70
CA ARG A 138 -18.14 -4.26 7.12
C ARG A 138 -17.76 -4.21 8.61
N ARG A 139 -18.23 -5.15 9.44
CA ARG A 139 -17.77 -5.25 10.83
C ARG A 139 -16.42 -5.94 10.93
N GLY A 140 -15.74 -5.70 12.05
CA GLY A 140 -14.49 -6.35 12.44
C GLY A 140 -14.53 -6.82 13.88
N LEU A 141 -13.53 -7.58 14.29
CA LEU A 141 -13.37 -7.89 15.72
C LEU A 141 -13.23 -6.62 16.55
N ILE A 142 -12.47 -5.65 16.02
CA ILE A 142 -12.47 -4.27 16.48
C ILE A 142 -13.26 -3.44 15.46
N HIS A 143 -14.30 -2.75 15.92
CA HIS A 143 -15.08 -1.82 15.10
C HIS A 143 -15.21 -0.47 15.78
N LEU A 144 -14.51 0.54 15.26
CA LEU A 144 -14.48 1.88 15.85
C LEU A 144 -15.02 2.90 14.84
N ALA A 145 -15.92 3.76 15.29
CA ALA A 145 -16.51 4.81 14.46
C ALA A 145 -16.40 6.19 15.14
N GLN A 146 -16.31 7.25 14.32
CA GLN A 146 -16.41 8.66 14.71
C GLN A 146 -15.50 9.03 15.90
N GLY A 147 -14.18 8.82 15.76
CA GLY A 147 -13.27 9.06 16.86
C GLY A 147 -11.94 9.68 16.44
N ARG A 148 -11.35 10.47 17.35
CA ARG A 148 -10.01 11.03 17.25
C ARG A 148 -9.11 10.47 18.32
N ALA A 149 -7.79 10.54 18.08
CA ALA A 149 -6.76 10.03 18.97
C ALA A 149 -6.93 8.54 19.34
N VAL A 150 -7.47 7.75 18.40
CA VAL A 150 -7.61 6.30 18.53
C VAL A 150 -6.25 5.63 18.42
N ARG A 151 -6.00 4.61 19.23
CA ARG A 151 -4.78 3.79 19.19
C ARG A 151 -5.10 2.31 19.33
N VAL A 152 -4.63 1.52 18.37
CA VAL A 152 -4.65 0.06 18.44
C VAL A 152 -3.25 -0.43 18.16
N ASN A 153 -2.54 -0.85 19.21
CA ASN A 153 -1.12 -1.20 19.09
C ASN A 153 -0.74 -2.47 19.83
N ASP A 154 0.26 -3.15 19.28
CA ASP A 154 0.87 -4.35 19.86
C ASP A 154 -0.16 -5.44 20.19
N CYS A 155 -1.24 -5.53 19.38
CA CYS A 155 -2.29 -6.52 19.53
C CYS A 155 -2.12 -7.65 18.50
N GLU A 156 -2.59 -8.83 18.86
CA GLU A 156 -2.83 -9.93 17.93
C GLU A 156 -4.34 -10.01 17.62
N ILE A 157 -4.72 -9.96 16.35
CA ILE A 157 -6.12 -10.05 15.92
C ILE A 157 -6.26 -11.27 15.02
N VAL A 158 -7.01 -12.27 15.46
CA VAL A 158 -7.03 -13.56 14.80
C VAL A 158 -8.44 -14.13 14.64
N ASN A 159 -8.60 -14.99 13.64
CA ASN A 159 -9.82 -15.79 13.42
C ASN A 159 -11.11 -14.95 13.31
N SER A 160 -11.05 -13.81 12.63
CA SER A 160 -12.24 -13.01 12.36
C SER A 160 -13.00 -13.55 11.15
N GLY A 161 -14.30 -13.75 11.29
CA GLY A 161 -15.17 -14.14 10.17
C GLY A 161 -15.39 -13.00 9.15
N ARG A 162 -14.88 -11.78 9.41
CA ARG A 162 -14.87 -10.62 8.52
C ARG A 162 -13.58 -9.83 8.71
N ASN A 163 -13.67 -8.51 8.89
CA ASN A 163 -12.48 -7.69 9.08
C ASN A 163 -11.81 -7.98 10.45
N GLY A 164 -10.50 -7.86 10.50
CA GLY A 164 -9.79 -7.82 11.77
C GLY A 164 -10.10 -6.53 12.51
N ILE A 165 -9.78 -5.40 11.87
CA ILE A 165 -10.05 -4.05 12.35
C ILE A 165 -10.90 -3.32 11.31
N ALA A 166 -12.03 -2.75 11.72
CA ALA A 166 -12.88 -1.89 10.91
C ALA A 166 -12.99 -0.50 11.53
N LEU A 167 -12.66 0.53 10.76
CA LEU A 167 -12.58 1.92 11.20
C LEU A 167 -13.46 2.79 10.30
N GLU A 168 -14.33 3.61 10.89
CA GLU A 168 -15.18 4.54 10.15
C GLU A 168 -15.00 5.96 10.68
N ALA A 169 -14.56 6.89 9.84
CA ALA A 169 -14.30 8.29 10.20
C ALA A 169 -13.36 8.42 11.43
N ILE A 170 -12.28 7.67 11.44
CA ILE A 170 -11.30 7.64 12.52
C ILE A 170 -10.05 8.47 12.15
N GLU A 171 -9.56 9.20 13.15
CA GLU A 171 -8.22 9.79 13.22
C GLU A 171 -7.43 9.09 14.31
N GLY A 172 -6.23 8.61 14.01
CA GLY A 172 -5.43 7.89 15.00
C GLY A 172 -4.37 6.98 14.42
N GLU A 173 -4.04 5.93 15.14
CA GLU A 173 -2.95 5.03 14.79
C GLU A 173 -3.32 3.55 15.01
N VAL A 174 -2.96 2.72 14.03
CA VAL A 174 -2.99 1.26 14.11
C VAL A 174 -1.56 0.78 13.84
N SER A 175 -0.85 0.36 14.90
CA SER A 175 0.58 0.07 14.76
C SER A 175 1.06 -1.16 15.53
N GLY A 176 2.07 -1.85 14.98
CA GLY A 176 2.72 -2.98 15.65
C GLY A 176 1.83 -4.21 15.85
N ASN A 177 0.67 -4.28 15.19
CA ASN A 177 -0.24 -5.39 15.35
C ASN A 177 0.12 -6.58 14.46
N THR A 178 -0.20 -7.78 14.91
CA THR A 178 -0.21 -9.00 14.09
C THR A 178 -1.65 -9.38 13.78
N ILE A 179 -2.01 -9.45 12.49
CA ILE A 179 -3.38 -9.73 12.05
C ILE A 179 -3.38 -10.94 11.12
N ALA A 180 -4.09 -11.98 11.49
CA ALA A 180 -4.10 -13.22 10.74
C ALA A 180 -5.48 -13.89 10.68
N ALA A 181 -5.69 -14.69 9.64
CA ALA A 181 -6.93 -15.46 9.45
C ALA A 181 -8.19 -14.58 9.53
N THR A 182 -8.19 -13.48 8.77
CA THR A 182 -9.30 -12.54 8.63
C THR A 182 -9.75 -12.49 7.16
N ASP A 183 -10.92 -11.94 6.90
CA ASP A 183 -11.36 -11.67 5.53
C ASP A 183 -10.57 -10.48 4.95
N VAL A 184 -10.64 -9.33 5.62
CA VAL A 184 -9.77 -8.17 5.40
C VAL A 184 -9.06 -7.86 6.72
N ALA A 185 -7.75 -7.62 6.68
CA ALA A 185 -7.03 -7.37 7.92
C ALA A 185 -7.40 -6.01 8.53
N ILE A 186 -7.27 -4.92 7.76
CA ILE A 186 -7.63 -3.57 8.20
C ILE A 186 -8.51 -2.92 7.13
N PHE A 187 -9.74 -2.58 7.49
CA PHE A 187 -10.66 -1.81 6.66
C PHE A 187 -10.86 -0.42 7.26
N SER A 188 -10.66 0.63 6.47
CA SER A 188 -10.86 2.01 6.88
C SER A 188 -11.77 2.72 5.88
N LEU A 189 -12.84 3.32 6.37
CA LEU A 189 -13.76 4.14 5.59
C LEU A 189 -13.76 5.57 6.14
N ASP A 190 -13.59 6.56 5.25
CA ASP A 190 -13.66 8.00 5.56
C ASP A 190 -12.71 8.47 6.68
N ALA A 191 -11.58 7.79 6.88
CA ALA A 191 -10.56 8.22 7.83
C ALA A 191 -9.94 9.56 7.45
N ARG A 192 -9.37 10.25 8.44
CA ARG A 192 -8.65 11.52 8.29
C ARG A 192 -7.33 11.44 9.03
N GLY A 193 -6.22 11.48 8.27
CA GLY A 193 -4.89 11.44 8.87
C GLY A 193 -4.57 10.16 9.64
N LEU A 194 -5.19 9.02 9.30
CA LEU A 194 -4.94 7.74 9.95
C LEU A 194 -3.51 7.25 9.64
N ARG A 195 -2.83 6.73 10.65
CA ARG A 195 -1.52 6.08 10.51
C ARG A 195 -1.65 4.58 10.69
N ILE A 196 -1.28 3.80 9.68
CA ILE A 196 -1.23 2.33 9.70
C ILE A 196 0.23 1.92 9.52
N ALA A 197 0.88 1.47 10.60
CA ALA A 197 2.34 1.37 10.60
C ALA A 197 2.90 0.14 11.32
N GLY A 198 3.91 -0.48 10.74
CA GLY A 198 4.63 -1.57 11.39
C GLY A 198 3.77 -2.80 11.70
N ASN A 199 2.62 -2.96 11.05
CA ASN A 199 1.78 -4.13 11.26
C ASN A 199 2.26 -5.31 10.43
N THR A 200 2.04 -6.52 10.93
CA THR A 200 2.22 -7.77 10.20
C THR A 200 0.84 -8.36 9.87
N VAL A 201 0.55 -8.50 8.58
CA VAL A 201 -0.68 -9.11 8.06
C VAL A 201 -0.32 -10.41 7.36
N HIS A 202 -1.01 -11.50 7.70
CA HIS A 202 -0.77 -12.80 7.11
C HIS A 202 -2.08 -13.56 6.83
N GLY A 203 -2.22 -14.07 5.60
CA GLY A 203 -3.32 -14.96 5.25
C GLY A 203 -4.70 -14.29 5.24
N ALA A 204 -4.79 -13.04 4.80
CA ALA A 204 -6.07 -12.36 4.61
C ALA A 204 -6.84 -12.95 3.40
N GLY A 205 -8.14 -13.17 3.57
CA GLY A 205 -8.99 -13.83 2.58
C GLY A 205 -9.30 -12.99 1.34
N ASN A 206 -9.39 -11.66 1.51
CA ASN A 206 -9.78 -10.74 0.43
C ASN A 206 -9.01 -9.43 0.38
N GLY A 207 -8.31 -9.04 1.43
CA GLY A 207 -7.54 -7.80 1.40
C GLY A 207 -6.66 -7.60 2.62
N GLY A 208 -5.51 -6.96 2.42
CA GLY A 208 -4.63 -6.60 3.53
C GLY A 208 -5.10 -5.31 4.21
N VAL A 209 -4.80 -4.16 3.62
CA VAL A 209 -5.19 -2.83 4.13
C VAL A 209 -6.04 -2.12 3.08
N LEU A 210 -7.27 -1.83 3.40
CA LEU A 210 -8.20 -1.10 2.55
C LEU A 210 -8.45 0.29 3.14
N VAL A 211 -8.13 1.35 2.39
CA VAL A 211 -8.37 2.74 2.78
C VAL A 211 -9.32 3.37 1.76
N TRP A 212 -10.56 3.46 2.13
CA TRP A 212 -11.65 3.87 1.26
C TRP A 212 -12.29 5.17 1.72
N ARG A 213 -12.86 5.86 0.76
CA ARG A 213 -13.78 6.98 1.01
C ARG A 213 -15.10 6.78 0.28
N SER A 214 -16.17 7.19 0.93
CA SER A 214 -17.52 7.20 0.36
C SER A 214 -17.63 8.16 -0.84
N ALA A 215 -16.91 9.28 -0.77
CA ALA A 215 -16.75 10.26 -1.86
C ALA A 215 -15.26 10.62 -2.04
N PRO A 216 -14.82 10.98 -3.27
CA PRO A 216 -13.45 11.46 -3.48
C PRO A 216 -13.12 12.64 -2.56
N GLY A 217 -11.92 12.62 -1.98
CA GLY A 217 -11.47 13.70 -1.11
C GLY A 217 -10.22 13.37 -0.33
N ASP A 218 -9.76 14.33 0.47
CA ASP A 218 -8.54 14.19 1.26
C ASP A 218 -8.71 13.15 2.38
N GLY A 219 -7.84 12.15 2.39
CA GLY A 219 -7.76 11.13 3.43
C GLY A 219 -6.51 11.29 4.29
N GLY A 220 -5.41 11.78 3.72
CA GLY A 220 -4.13 11.99 4.39
C GLY A 220 -3.58 10.77 5.13
N THR A 221 -4.00 9.56 4.76
CA THR A 221 -3.60 8.32 5.46
C THR A 221 -2.17 7.93 5.13
N LEU A 222 -1.43 7.51 6.16
CA LEU A 222 -0.08 6.96 6.04
C LEU A 222 -0.12 5.44 6.22
N ILE A 223 0.35 4.67 5.23
CA ILE A 223 0.49 3.21 5.27
C ILE A 223 1.98 2.89 5.15
N VAL A 224 2.65 2.70 6.29
CA VAL A 224 4.12 2.71 6.31
C VAL A 224 4.70 1.53 7.08
N ASP A 225 5.79 0.97 6.53
CA ASP A 225 6.62 -0.05 7.19
C ASP A 225 5.85 -1.31 7.61
N ASN A 226 4.75 -1.65 6.93
CA ASN A 226 3.99 -2.86 7.19
C ASN A 226 4.59 -4.05 6.43
N ARG A 227 4.37 -5.24 6.97
CA ARG A 227 4.61 -6.52 6.31
C ARG A 227 3.26 -7.16 5.99
N ILE A 228 2.98 -7.39 4.69
CA ILE A 228 1.70 -7.93 4.23
C ILE A 228 1.98 -9.13 3.34
N GLU A 229 1.52 -10.30 3.74
CA GLU A 229 1.81 -11.55 3.07
C GLU A 229 0.56 -12.41 2.88
N ASP A 230 0.54 -13.13 1.75
CA ASP A 230 -0.47 -14.15 1.45
C ASP A 230 -1.91 -13.62 1.48
N VAL A 231 -2.17 -12.61 0.66
CA VAL A 231 -3.51 -12.03 0.48
C VAL A 231 -4.22 -12.75 -0.65
N ALA A 232 -5.31 -13.43 -0.33
CA ALA A 232 -6.14 -14.13 -1.30
C ALA A 232 -7.27 -13.24 -1.86
N ALA A 233 -8.02 -13.77 -2.84
CA ALA A 233 -9.21 -13.14 -3.42
C ALA A 233 -10.39 -14.13 -3.38
N LYS A 234 -10.80 -14.55 -2.19
CA LYS A 234 -11.84 -15.57 -2.01
C LYS A 234 -13.23 -15.12 -2.49
N ALA A 235 -13.48 -13.81 -2.45
CA ALA A 235 -14.73 -13.22 -2.90
C ALA A 235 -14.77 -12.92 -4.41
N GLY A 236 -13.71 -13.24 -5.13
CA GLY A 236 -13.67 -13.14 -6.60
C GLY A 236 -12.80 -12.00 -7.14
N GLY A 237 -13.08 -11.59 -8.36
CA GLY A 237 -12.27 -10.84 -9.30
C GLY A 237 -11.54 -9.58 -8.82
N SER A 238 -10.69 -9.08 -9.71
CA SER A 238 -9.86 -7.90 -9.43
C SER A 238 -10.71 -6.64 -9.19
N GLY A 239 -10.15 -5.68 -8.50
CA GLY A 239 -10.79 -4.44 -8.10
C GLY A 239 -10.67 -4.24 -6.61
N GLN A 240 -11.71 -4.52 -5.87
CA GLN A 240 -11.72 -4.33 -4.41
C GLN A 240 -11.04 -5.47 -3.63
N TYR A 241 -10.95 -6.67 -4.18
CA TYR A 241 -10.42 -7.86 -3.51
C TYR A 241 -9.02 -8.23 -4.00
N GLY A 242 -8.32 -9.04 -3.21
CA GLY A 242 -7.03 -9.64 -3.58
C GLY A 242 -5.84 -8.70 -3.62
N ASN A 243 -5.99 -7.46 -3.17
CA ASN A 243 -4.91 -6.48 -3.09
C ASN A 243 -4.31 -6.45 -1.69
N ALA A 244 -2.99 -6.34 -1.59
CA ALA A 244 -2.35 -6.16 -0.30
C ALA A 244 -2.71 -4.79 0.31
N ILE A 245 -2.68 -3.74 -0.51
CA ILE A 245 -3.12 -2.39 -0.14
C ILE A 245 -4.06 -1.87 -1.24
N ASN A 246 -5.26 -1.43 -0.86
CA ASN A 246 -6.22 -0.82 -1.79
C ASN A 246 -6.63 0.56 -1.28
N VAL A 247 -6.43 1.58 -2.11
CA VAL A 247 -6.79 2.96 -1.83
C VAL A 247 -7.89 3.37 -2.81
N PHE A 248 -9.10 3.60 -2.31
CA PHE A 248 -10.26 3.93 -3.13
C PHE A 248 -10.79 5.32 -2.80
N ARG A 249 -10.75 6.24 -3.75
CA ARG A 249 -11.22 7.64 -3.63
C ARG A 249 -10.55 8.46 -2.53
N ALA A 250 -9.56 7.93 -1.84
CA ALA A 250 -8.83 8.63 -0.78
C ALA A 250 -7.61 9.34 -1.37
N GLY A 251 -7.60 10.65 -1.31
CA GLY A 251 -6.49 11.49 -1.75
C GLY A 251 -5.41 11.68 -0.70
N ASN A 252 -4.23 12.14 -1.14
CA ASN A 252 -3.06 12.44 -0.30
C ASN A 252 -2.57 11.26 0.57
N VAL A 253 -2.76 10.02 0.09
CA VAL A 253 -2.32 8.81 0.79
C VAL A 253 -0.85 8.53 0.46
N ILE A 254 -0.07 8.17 1.47
CA ILE A 254 1.33 7.76 1.32
C ILE A 254 1.46 6.29 1.69
N VAL A 255 1.91 5.48 0.74
CA VAL A 255 2.24 4.06 0.89
C VAL A 255 3.76 3.90 0.80
N ARG A 256 4.45 3.72 1.92
CA ARG A 256 5.90 3.76 1.95
C ARG A 256 6.53 2.65 2.78
N GLY A 257 7.64 2.10 2.28
CA GLY A 257 8.50 1.19 3.05
C GLY A 257 7.87 -0.16 3.37
N ASN A 258 6.73 -0.50 2.75
CA ASN A 258 6.06 -1.75 3.03
C ASN A 258 6.75 -2.93 2.33
N ARG A 259 6.71 -4.09 2.96
CA ARG A 259 7.10 -5.37 2.38
C ARG A 259 5.85 -6.17 2.06
N ILE A 260 5.64 -6.44 0.77
CA ILE A 260 4.42 -7.10 0.27
C ILE A 260 4.84 -8.36 -0.48
N ARG A 261 4.19 -9.48 -0.16
CA ARG A 261 4.45 -10.76 -0.80
C ARG A 261 3.16 -11.56 -1.03
N ASN A 262 3.06 -12.19 -2.21
CA ASN A 262 1.97 -13.12 -2.54
C ASN A 262 0.58 -12.49 -2.38
N ALA A 263 0.29 -11.40 -3.09
CA ALA A 263 -1.07 -10.92 -3.23
C ALA A 263 -1.71 -11.50 -4.51
N ALA A 264 -2.94 -11.94 -4.42
CA ALA A 264 -3.66 -12.53 -5.55
C ALA A 264 -3.74 -11.58 -6.75
N PHE A 265 -3.82 -10.27 -6.49
CA PHE A 265 -3.81 -9.23 -7.51
C PHE A 265 -2.68 -8.22 -7.29
N SER A 266 -2.96 -7.04 -6.76
CA SER A 266 -1.98 -5.95 -6.69
C SER A 266 -1.28 -5.86 -5.33
N ALA A 267 -0.04 -5.40 -5.33
CA ALA A 267 0.59 -4.96 -4.09
C ALA A 267 -0.07 -3.66 -3.59
N VAL A 268 -0.16 -2.66 -4.47
CA VAL A 268 -0.83 -1.39 -4.16
C VAL A 268 -1.71 -1.00 -5.33
N ARG A 269 -3.00 -0.82 -5.09
CA ARG A 269 -3.97 -0.36 -6.07
C ARG A 269 -4.61 0.94 -5.61
N GLY A 270 -4.40 2.01 -6.37
CA GLY A 270 -5.04 3.31 -6.20
C GLY A 270 -6.14 3.50 -7.24
N ASN A 271 -7.40 3.51 -6.82
CA ASN A 271 -8.55 3.72 -7.71
C ASN A 271 -9.17 5.08 -7.38
N ALA A 272 -9.16 5.99 -8.35
CA ALA A 272 -9.59 7.39 -8.17
C ALA A 272 -8.93 8.06 -6.94
N ALA A 273 -7.68 7.71 -6.66
CA ALA A 273 -6.90 8.17 -5.51
C ALA A 273 -5.90 9.24 -5.95
N SER A 274 -6.27 10.52 -5.83
CA SER A 274 -5.42 11.64 -6.25
C SER A 274 -4.28 11.88 -5.26
N ASN A 275 -3.13 12.37 -5.79
CA ASN A 275 -1.91 12.63 -5.02
C ASN A 275 -1.40 11.39 -4.25
N LEU A 276 -1.63 10.19 -4.79
CA LEU A 276 -1.15 8.94 -4.19
C LEU A 276 0.36 8.82 -4.35
N GLN A 277 1.05 8.55 -3.26
CA GLN A 277 2.49 8.29 -3.27
C GLN A 277 2.76 6.82 -2.92
N ILE A 278 3.44 6.09 -3.81
CA ILE A 278 3.87 4.70 -3.63
C ILE A 278 5.40 4.69 -3.69
N VAL A 279 6.05 4.66 -2.54
CA VAL A 279 7.49 4.96 -2.46
C VAL A 279 8.25 3.95 -1.61
N GLY A 280 9.34 3.40 -2.16
CA GLY A 280 10.27 2.57 -1.39
C GLY A 280 9.70 1.23 -0.90
N ASN A 281 8.68 0.70 -1.57
CA ASN A 281 8.11 -0.59 -1.20
C ASN A 281 8.86 -1.73 -1.89
N THR A 282 8.88 -2.90 -1.26
CA THR A 282 9.37 -4.16 -1.86
C THR A 282 8.19 -5.11 -2.06
N CYS A 283 7.93 -5.47 -3.32
CA CYS A 283 6.74 -6.21 -3.74
C CYS A 283 7.16 -7.45 -4.53
N THR A 284 6.75 -8.64 -4.09
CA THR A 284 7.12 -9.90 -4.73
C THR A 284 5.93 -10.84 -4.91
N GLY A 285 5.85 -11.52 -6.04
CA GLY A 285 4.85 -12.55 -6.29
C GLY A 285 3.42 -12.00 -6.37
N LEU A 286 3.19 -11.04 -7.26
CA LEU A 286 1.88 -10.40 -7.46
C LEU A 286 1.19 -11.02 -8.67
N GLY A 287 -0.12 -11.22 -8.55
CA GLY A 287 -0.88 -11.85 -9.63
C GLY A 287 -1.19 -10.91 -10.80
N GLU A 288 -1.41 -9.63 -10.54
CA GLU A 288 -1.88 -8.67 -11.55
C GLU A 288 -0.89 -7.50 -11.71
N VAL A 289 -1.34 -6.28 -11.56
CA VAL A 289 -0.51 -5.06 -11.61
C VAL A 289 0.11 -4.85 -10.24
N ALA A 290 1.43 -4.79 -10.15
CA ALA A 290 2.06 -4.62 -8.84
C ALA A 290 1.73 -3.27 -8.21
N LEU A 291 1.95 -2.16 -8.95
CA LEU A 291 1.72 -0.79 -8.48
C LEU A 291 0.79 -0.08 -9.47
N TYR A 292 -0.40 0.27 -9.03
CA TYR A 292 -1.49 0.67 -9.90
C TYR A 292 -2.11 2.00 -9.48
N SER A 293 -2.19 2.96 -10.42
CA SER A 293 -3.01 4.16 -10.32
C SER A 293 -3.97 4.18 -11.52
N GLU A 294 -5.28 4.16 -11.23
CA GLU A 294 -6.32 4.00 -12.25
C GLU A 294 -7.52 4.91 -12.03
N PHE A 295 -8.33 5.03 -13.05
CA PHE A 295 -9.55 5.85 -13.15
C PHE A 295 -9.28 7.35 -12.94
N GLY A 296 -10.21 8.10 -12.38
CA GLY A 296 -10.16 9.55 -12.30
C GLY A 296 -9.24 10.10 -11.22
N PHE A 297 -7.98 9.64 -11.15
CA PHE A 297 -6.97 10.21 -10.27
C PHE A 297 -6.27 11.41 -10.92
N GLU A 298 -5.86 12.36 -10.13
CA GLU A 298 -4.99 13.46 -10.51
C GLU A 298 -3.79 13.53 -9.56
N GLY A 299 -2.60 13.28 -10.10
CA GLY A 299 -1.38 13.20 -9.32
C GLY A 299 -1.08 11.81 -8.76
N ALA A 300 0.05 11.23 -9.19
CA ALA A 300 0.61 10.00 -8.62
C ALA A 300 2.14 10.05 -8.64
N LEU A 301 2.76 9.63 -7.55
CA LEU A 301 4.20 9.41 -7.47
C LEU A 301 4.49 7.94 -7.19
N ILE A 302 5.12 7.24 -8.14
CA ILE A 302 5.53 5.84 -7.99
C ILE A 302 7.05 5.77 -8.08
N ALA A 303 7.73 5.71 -6.93
CA ALA A 303 9.17 5.93 -6.91
C ALA A 303 9.93 4.96 -6.00
N ASN A 304 11.13 4.56 -6.46
CA ASN A 304 12.10 3.81 -5.67
C ASN A 304 11.55 2.47 -5.13
N ASN A 305 10.62 1.84 -5.83
CA ASN A 305 10.06 0.55 -5.45
C ASN A 305 10.84 -0.60 -6.12
N ILE A 306 10.80 -1.77 -5.50
CA ILE A 306 11.28 -3.02 -6.08
C ILE A 306 10.08 -3.92 -6.33
N VAL A 307 9.90 -4.33 -7.59
CA VAL A 307 8.87 -5.29 -8.03
C VAL A 307 9.56 -6.51 -8.61
N ASP A 308 9.27 -7.69 -8.08
CA ASP A 308 9.82 -8.97 -8.53
C ASP A 308 8.68 -9.99 -8.71
N GLY A 309 8.25 -10.18 -9.94
CA GLY A 309 7.14 -11.08 -10.27
C GLY A 309 5.76 -10.41 -10.15
N ALA A 310 5.19 -10.07 -11.33
CA ALA A 310 3.84 -9.57 -11.53
C ALA A 310 3.44 -9.80 -12.99
N ALA A 311 2.16 -9.67 -13.33
CA ALA A 311 1.75 -9.61 -14.73
C ALA A 311 2.11 -8.26 -15.35
N LEU A 312 2.01 -7.17 -14.59
CA LEU A 312 2.41 -5.83 -14.97
C LEU A 312 3.08 -5.13 -13.77
N GLY A 313 4.22 -4.49 -14.00
CA GLY A 313 4.98 -3.86 -12.91
C GLY A 313 4.33 -2.59 -12.38
N VAL A 314 4.19 -1.58 -13.22
CA VAL A 314 3.55 -0.29 -12.90
C VAL A 314 2.52 0.06 -13.96
N SER A 315 1.32 0.44 -13.55
CA SER A 315 0.28 0.96 -14.44
C SER A 315 -0.24 2.30 -13.98
N VAL A 316 -0.26 3.28 -14.91
CA VAL A 316 -0.80 4.63 -14.73
C VAL A 316 -1.72 4.89 -15.91
N THR A 317 -2.99 4.60 -15.77
CA THR A 317 -3.92 4.45 -16.91
C THR A 317 -5.28 5.10 -16.66
N ASN A 318 -6.18 4.92 -17.63
CA ASN A 318 -7.53 5.46 -17.68
C ASN A 318 -7.58 6.98 -17.91
N PHE A 319 -6.77 7.46 -18.86
CA PHE A 319 -6.85 8.84 -19.32
C PHE A 319 -8.27 9.21 -19.79
N ASN A 320 -8.98 8.29 -20.44
CA ASN A 320 -10.37 8.48 -20.84
C ASN A 320 -11.35 8.73 -19.67
N GLN A 321 -10.93 8.46 -18.46
CA GLN A 321 -11.70 8.68 -17.23
C GLN A 321 -11.06 9.72 -16.31
N GLY A 322 -10.09 10.49 -16.82
CA GLY A 322 -9.42 11.57 -16.11
C GLY A 322 -8.12 11.20 -15.39
N GLY A 323 -7.63 9.96 -15.53
CA GLY A 323 -6.35 9.54 -14.93
C GLY A 323 -5.16 10.26 -15.57
N ARG A 324 -4.41 11.06 -14.81
CA ARG A 324 -3.31 11.89 -15.31
C ARG A 324 -2.38 12.41 -14.23
N LEU A 325 -1.29 13.06 -14.63
CA LEU A 325 -0.26 13.68 -13.79
C LEU A 325 0.48 12.67 -12.93
N ALA A 326 1.46 12.00 -13.51
CA ALA A 326 2.24 11.03 -12.75
C ALA A 326 3.75 11.17 -12.96
N VAL A 327 4.47 10.72 -11.96
CA VAL A 327 5.92 10.49 -12.06
C VAL A 327 6.21 9.04 -11.67
N VAL A 328 6.85 8.30 -12.56
CA VAL A 328 7.33 6.92 -12.34
C VAL A 328 8.84 6.93 -12.42
N GLN A 329 9.54 6.84 -11.28
CA GLN A 329 10.98 7.03 -11.26
C GLN A 329 11.72 6.07 -10.32
N GLY A 330 12.94 5.70 -10.73
CA GLY A 330 13.88 4.97 -9.85
C GLY A 330 13.41 3.59 -9.41
N ASN A 331 12.43 2.98 -10.09
CA ASN A 331 11.93 1.66 -9.73
C ASN A 331 12.78 0.56 -10.36
N ILE A 332 12.91 -0.57 -9.67
CA ILE A 332 13.45 -1.82 -10.22
C ILE A 332 12.28 -2.77 -10.42
N ILE A 333 12.05 -3.19 -11.65
CA ILE A 333 10.92 -4.04 -12.06
C ILE A 333 11.49 -5.23 -12.81
N ARG A 334 11.22 -6.44 -12.36
CA ARG A 334 11.81 -7.62 -12.98
C ARG A 334 10.95 -8.88 -12.89
N ASN A 335 11.32 -9.86 -13.73
CA ASN A 335 10.75 -11.22 -13.71
C ASN A 335 9.23 -11.23 -13.87
N LEU A 336 8.73 -10.46 -14.82
CA LEU A 336 7.30 -10.38 -15.08
C LEU A 336 6.79 -11.64 -15.80
N THR A 337 5.51 -11.90 -15.66
CA THR A 337 4.83 -13.03 -16.31
C THR A 337 3.84 -12.56 -17.36
N SER A 338 3.73 -13.32 -18.46
CA SER A 338 2.68 -13.11 -19.45
C SER A 338 1.32 -13.72 -19.07
N LYS A 339 1.21 -14.28 -17.86
CA LYS A 339 -0.04 -14.87 -17.35
C LYS A 339 -0.69 -13.94 -16.36
N ARG A 340 -2.00 -13.78 -16.49
CA ARG A 340 -2.84 -13.09 -15.51
C ARG A 340 -3.59 -14.11 -14.64
N PRO A 341 -3.92 -13.76 -13.38
CA PRO A 341 -4.68 -14.65 -12.52
C PRO A 341 -6.14 -14.78 -13.00
N PRO A 342 -6.83 -15.86 -12.63
CA PRO A 342 -8.28 -15.97 -12.85
C PRO A 342 -9.04 -14.79 -12.25
N GLY A 343 -10.11 -14.35 -12.93
CA GLY A 343 -10.94 -13.22 -12.48
C GLY A 343 -10.46 -11.84 -12.93
N THR A 344 -9.40 -11.77 -13.74
CA THR A 344 -8.99 -10.56 -14.49
C THR A 344 -9.45 -10.64 -15.95
N ASP A 345 -9.55 -9.51 -16.65
CA ASP A 345 -9.86 -9.51 -18.09
C ASP A 345 -8.70 -10.19 -18.85
N PRO A 346 -8.98 -11.25 -19.64
CA PRO A 346 -7.94 -11.93 -20.40
C PRO A 346 -7.32 -11.05 -21.50
N ASN A 347 -7.99 -9.97 -21.90
CA ASN A 347 -7.49 -9.03 -22.91
C ASN A 347 -6.55 -7.97 -22.34
N ASP A 348 -6.51 -7.82 -21.04
CA ASP A 348 -5.59 -6.90 -20.38
C ASP A 348 -4.13 -7.30 -20.61
N ALA A 349 -3.27 -6.32 -20.77
CA ALA A 349 -1.85 -6.52 -20.99
C ALA A 349 -1.19 -7.28 -19.85
N ALA A 350 -0.27 -8.18 -20.17
CA ALA A 350 0.57 -8.89 -19.24
C ALA A 350 2.01 -8.97 -19.77
N GLY A 351 2.98 -9.21 -18.91
CA GLY A 351 4.40 -9.20 -19.28
C GLY A 351 4.92 -7.79 -19.62
N VAL A 352 4.34 -6.76 -19.00
CA VAL A 352 4.66 -5.35 -19.24
C VAL A 352 5.32 -4.73 -18.02
N GLY A 353 6.48 -4.07 -18.22
CA GLY A 353 7.20 -3.39 -17.14
C GLY A 353 6.44 -2.19 -16.60
N ILE A 354 6.22 -1.20 -17.45
CA ILE A 354 5.54 0.05 -17.08
C ILE A 354 4.54 0.39 -18.18
N GLY A 355 3.27 0.63 -17.85
CA GLY A 355 2.24 1.14 -18.74
C GLY A 355 1.77 2.52 -18.30
N ILE A 356 1.73 3.50 -19.23
CA ILE A 356 1.34 4.88 -18.93
C ILE A 356 0.53 5.49 -20.06
N GLU A 357 -0.28 6.52 -19.79
CA GLU A 357 -1.13 7.15 -20.82
C GLU A 357 -0.96 8.67 -20.92
N ALA A 358 -1.10 9.43 -19.82
CA ALA A 358 -1.17 10.89 -19.95
C ALA A 358 -0.39 11.65 -18.89
N ASP A 359 0.17 12.81 -19.32
CA ASP A 359 0.82 13.81 -18.46
C ASP A 359 1.84 13.15 -17.49
N THR A 360 2.67 12.24 -18.03
CA THR A 360 3.48 11.34 -17.20
C THR A 360 4.95 11.37 -17.58
N VAL A 361 5.82 11.43 -16.58
CA VAL A 361 7.26 11.23 -16.73
C VAL A 361 7.67 9.85 -16.24
N VAL A 362 8.41 9.09 -17.06
CA VAL A 362 9.01 7.79 -16.72
C VAL A 362 10.53 7.93 -16.81
N THR A 363 11.22 7.92 -15.69
CA THR A 363 12.67 8.23 -15.69
C THR A 363 13.46 7.37 -14.70
N GLY A 364 14.66 6.98 -15.10
CA GLY A 364 15.62 6.31 -14.19
C GLY A 364 15.17 4.94 -13.70
N ASN A 365 14.24 4.28 -14.36
CA ASN A 365 13.79 2.93 -13.97
C ASN A 365 14.66 1.86 -14.61
N VAL A 366 14.75 0.71 -13.95
CA VAL A 366 15.35 -0.50 -14.47
C VAL A 366 14.26 -1.56 -14.67
N VAL A 367 14.04 -1.97 -15.92
CA VAL A 367 13.08 -3.02 -16.28
C VAL A 367 13.86 -4.20 -16.87
N GLU A 368 13.73 -5.37 -16.28
CA GLU A 368 14.40 -6.58 -16.74
C GLU A 368 13.44 -7.77 -16.79
N ASN A 369 13.55 -8.57 -17.85
CA ASN A 369 12.72 -9.77 -18.07
C ASN A 369 11.22 -9.43 -18.06
N ALA A 370 10.82 -8.46 -18.90
CA ALA A 370 9.43 -8.16 -19.24
C ALA A 370 9.08 -8.89 -20.53
N PRO A 371 8.42 -10.05 -20.50
CA PRO A 371 8.34 -10.93 -21.67
C PRO A 371 7.66 -10.29 -22.89
N ASN A 372 6.81 -9.29 -22.69
CA ASN A 372 6.15 -8.59 -23.82
C ASN A 372 6.73 -7.20 -24.05
N ILE A 373 6.58 -6.26 -23.09
CA ILE A 373 6.93 -4.84 -23.30
C ILE A 373 7.68 -4.31 -22.09
N GLY A 374 8.81 -3.64 -22.31
CA GLY A 374 9.52 -2.94 -21.26
C GLY A 374 8.72 -1.73 -20.74
N ILE A 375 8.42 -0.76 -21.61
CA ILE A 375 7.58 0.41 -21.28
C ILE A 375 6.55 0.60 -22.41
N ALA A 376 5.26 0.71 -22.05
CA ALA A 376 4.16 0.98 -22.97
C ALA A 376 3.61 2.39 -22.73
N ALA A 377 3.65 3.23 -23.76
CA ALA A 377 3.15 4.60 -23.74
C ALA A 377 1.90 4.72 -24.60
N GLY A 378 0.75 4.89 -23.96
CA GLY A 378 -0.54 5.08 -24.59
C GLY A 378 -1.20 3.80 -25.11
N TRP A 379 -2.50 3.90 -25.31
CA TRP A 379 -3.37 2.87 -25.85
C TRP A 379 -4.37 3.50 -26.83
N GLY A 380 -4.22 3.26 -28.12
CA GLY A 380 -5.03 3.94 -29.14
C GLY A 380 -4.87 5.46 -29.06
N ALA A 381 -5.95 6.22 -28.99
CA ALA A 381 -5.92 7.67 -28.86
C ALA A 381 -5.50 8.17 -27.45
N TYR A 382 -5.39 7.27 -26.48
CA TYR A 382 -5.10 7.63 -25.10
C TYR A 382 -3.59 7.74 -24.88
N LEU A 383 -2.99 8.79 -25.41
CA LEU A 383 -1.62 9.24 -25.19
C LEU A 383 -1.60 10.76 -25.19
N ARG A 384 -1.03 11.37 -24.15
CA ARG A 384 -0.84 12.82 -24.07
C ARG A 384 0.34 13.20 -23.22
N ASP A 385 1.24 14.02 -23.75
CA ASP A 385 2.32 14.72 -23.05
C ASP A 385 3.15 13.80 -22.12
N VAL A 386 3.78 12.78 -22.71
CA VAL A 386 4.56 11.77 -22.03
C VAL A 386 6.06 11.96 -22.29
N ALA A 387 6.88 11.85 -21.24
CA ALA A 387 8.33 11.80 -21.36
C ALA A 387 8.91 10.51 -20.80
N ILE A 388 9.72 9.78 -21.59
CA ILE A 388 10.38 8.52 -21.22
C ILE A 388 11.88 8.69 -21.42
N ASN A 389 12.65 8.82 -20.33
CA ASN A 389 14.07 9.08 -20.44
C ASN A 389 14.92 8.37 -19.39
N ALA A 390 16.18 8.16 -19.69
CA ALA A 390 17.18 7.61 -18.77
C ALA A 390 16.78 6.24 -18.13
N ASN A 391 15.94 5.45 -18.78
CA ASN A 391 15.59 4.11 -18.31
C ASN A 391 16.54 3.05 -18.87
N VAL A 392 16.73 1.95 -18.13
CA VAL A 392 17.43 0.76 -18.58
C VAL A 392 16.41 -0.35 -18.78
N ILE A 393 16.30 -0.87 -19.99
CA ILE A 393 15.36 -1.93 -20.37
C ILE A 393 16.15 -3.12 -20.91
N ARG A 394 15.89 -4.32 -20.35
CA ARG A 394 16.58 -5.54 -20.76
C ARG A 394 15.61 -6.70 -20.92
N ASN A 395 15.82 -7.49 -21.99
CA ASN A 395 15.10 -8.74 -22.23
C ASN A 395 13.57 -8.55 -22.31
N ALA A 396 13.10 -7.88 -23.36
CA ALA A 396 11.68 -7.74 -23.68
C ALA A 396 11.43 -8.11 -25.14
N ASP A 397 10.17 -8.35 -25.55
CA ASP A 397 9.84 -8.41 -26.97
C ASP A 397 10.00 -7.02 -27.59
N PHE A 398 9.34 -6.04 -27.02
CA PHE A 398 9.51 -4.64 -27.36
C PHE A 398 10.15 -3.88 -26.19
N GLY A 399 11.18 -3.09 -26.47
CA GLY A 399 11.79 -2.24 -25.47
C GLY A 399 10.81 -1.19 -24.96
N ILE A 400 10.41 -0.29 -25.86
CA ILE A 400 9.38 0.73 -25.63
C ILE A 400 8.35 0.64 -26.74
N THR A 401 7.08 0.64 -26.42
CA THR A 401 6.00 0.85 -27.38
C THR A 401 5.38 2.22 -27.15
N VAL A 402 5.00 2.90 -28.25
CA VAL A 402 4.34 4.19 -28.19
C VAL A 402 3.14 4.22 -29.12
N SER A 403 2.01 4.73 -28.68
CA SER A 403 0.85 4.85 -29.55
C SER A 403 1.10 5.86 -30.66
N VAL A 404 0.82 5.43 -31.90
CA VAL A 404 0.80 6.25 -33.11
C VAL A 404 -0.58 6.24 -33.74
N ALA A 405 -1.59 5.77 -33.03
CA ALA A 405 -2.97 5.76 -33.49
C ALA A 405 -3.49 7.19 -33.78
N PRO A 406 -4.46 7.35 -34.64
CA PRO A 406 -5.11 8.64 -34.84
C PRO A 406 -5.62 9.23 -33.50
N GLY A 407 -5.28 10.48 -33.26
CA GLY A 407 -5.62 11.18 -31.99
C GLY A 407 -4.64 10.98 -30.84
N ALA A 408 -3.62 10.14 -30.98
CA ALA A 408 -2.54 10.04 -30.00
C ALA A 408 -1.73 11.34 -29.95
N GLY A 409 -1.47 11.85 -28.74
CA GLY A 409 -0.76 13.10 -28.49
C GLY A 409 0.76 12.93 -28.41
N ALA A 410 1.42 13.92 -27.80
CA ALA A 410 2.87 14.03 -27.81
C ALA A 410 3.57 13.03 -26.89
N ALA A 411 4.74 12.53 -27.38
CA ALA A 411 5.66 11.77 -26.54
C ALA A 411 7.13 12.09 -26.89
N VAL A 412 7.94 12.18 -25.83
CA VAL A 412 9.41 12.36 -25.92
C VAL A 412 10.07 11.10 -25.38
N ILE A 413 10.91 10.42 -26.18
CA ILE A 413 11.59 9.16 -25.79
C ILE A 413 13.09 9.34 -26.04
N THR A 414 13.84 9.63 -24.96
CA THR A 414 15.26 9.99 -25.10
C THR A 414 16.15 9.30 -24.08
N ASP A 415 17.42 9.10 -24.48
CA ASP A 415 18.49 8.70 -23.56
C ASP A 415 18.25 7.39 -22.80
N ASN A 416 17.42 6.49 -23.33
CA ASN A 416 17.22 5.18 -22.74
C ASN A 416 18.29 4.17 -23.23
N LEU A 417 18.65 3.22 -22.38
CA LEU A 417 19.49 2.08 -22.72
C LEU A 417 18.58 0.84 -22.91
N ILE A 418 18.46 0.34 -24.11
CA ILE A 418 17.60 -0.78 -24.46
C ILE A 418 18.46 -1.94 -24.98
N SER A 419 18.37 -3.11 -24.35
CA SER A 419 19.12 -4.29 -24.76
C SER A 419 18.24 -5.54 -24.74
N GLY A 420 18.46 -6.42 -25.75
CA GLY A 420 17.68 -7.66 -25.86
C GLY A 420 16.19 -7.45 -26.20
N ALA A 421 15.87 -6.40 -26.92
CA ALA A 421 14.52 -6.17 -27.49
C ALA A 421 14.38 -7.00 -28.78
N ARG A 422 13.66 -8.12 -28.68
CA ARG A 422 13.62 -9.13 -29.75
C ARG A 422 12.88 -8.69 -31.00
N ARG A 423 11.87 -7.83 -30.86
CA ARG A 423 10.98 -7.37 -31.95
C ARG A 423 11.11 -5.89 -32.29
N GLY A 424 11.90 -5.14 -31.52
CA GLY A 424 12.20 -3.74 -31.76
C GLY A 424 12.45 -2.97 -30.48
N ALA A 425 13.37 -2.01 -30.54
CA ALA A 425 13.73 -1.21 -29.38
C ALA A 425 12.65 -0.16 -29.09
N ILE A 426 12.17 0.56 -30.11
CA ILE A 426 11.06 1.53 -30.00
C ILE A 426 10.10 1.30 -31.15
N VAL A 427 8.86 0.92 -30.86
CA VAL A 427 7.89 0.53 -31.89
C VAL A 427 6.57 1.29 -31.73
N GLY A 428 6.08 1.86 -32.85
CA GLY A 428 4.78 2.52 -32.91
C GLY A 428 3.64 1.49 -32.97
N MET A 429 2.62 1.71 -32.14
CA MET A 429 1.47 0.83 -32.01
C MET A 429 0.17 1.53 -32.41
N GLU A 430 -0.72 0.82 -33.08
CA GLU A 430 -2.14 1.15 -33.14
C GLU A 430 -2.89 0.09 -32.33
N TRP A 431 -3.37 0.49 -31.15
CA TRP A 431 -3.92 -0.43 -30.15
C TRP A 431 -2.89 -1.53 -29.80
N SER A 432 -3.23 -2.79 -30.00
CA SER A 432 -2.33 -3.93 -29.78
C SER A 432 -1.43 -4.28 -30.98
N LYS A 433 -1.56 -3.58 -32.12
CA LYS A 433 -0.85 -3.93 -33.37
C LYS A 433 0.40 -3.07 -33.55
N PRO A 434 1.58 -3.66 -33.73
CA PRO A 434 2.74 -2.92 -34.21
C PRO A 434 2.52 -2.49 -35.68
N VAL A 435 2.67 -1.19 -35.92
CA VAL A 435 2.46 -0.57 -37.25
C VAL A 435 3.68 0.13 -37.82
N THR A 436 4.78 0.14 -37.07
CA THR A 436 6.07 0.68 -37.51
C THR A 436 7.16 -0.36 -37.46
N GLY A 437 8.28 -0.07 -38.12
CA GLY A 437 9.58 -0.67 -37.83
C GLY A 437 10.12 -0.16 -36.51
N ASP A 438 11.43 -0.34 -36.28
CA ASP A 438 12.12 0.14 -35.11
C ASP A 438 12.44 1.63 -35.22
N LEU A 439 11.62 2.48 -34.60
CA LEU A 439 11.77 3.93 -34.64
C LEU A 439 13.09 4.45 -34.06
N ALA A 440 13.80 3.65 -33.26
CA ALA A 440 15.14 3.99 -32.80
C ALA A 440 16.17 3.94 -33.96
N LYS A 441 15.90 3.16 -35.00
CA LYS A 441 16.74 3.03 -36.20
C LYS A 441 16.24 3.88 -37.36
N ASP A 442 14.92 3.77 -37.62
CA ASP A 442 14.28 4.34 -38.80
C ASP A 442 13.89 5.81 -38.61
N GLY A 443 13.92 6.30 -37.39
CA GLY A 443 13.45 7.63 -37.02
C GLY A 443 11.93 7.75 -36.94
N ALA A 444 11.44 8.85 -36.39
CA ALA A 444 10.00 9.10 -36.18
C ALA A 444 9.44 10.24 -37.06
N THR A 445 10.10 10.60 -38.16
CA THR A 445 9.73 11.76 -39.00
C THR A 445 8.31 11.72 -39.54
N ARG A 446 7.70 10.53 -39.67
CA ARG A 446 6.31 10.36 -40.10
C ARG A 446 5.29 10.70 -38.99
N TYR A 447 5.72 10.82 -37.78
CA TYR A 447 4.90 11.03 -36.59
C TYR A 447 5.32 12.31 -35.86
N ALA A 448 4.75 13.45 -36.32
CA ALA A 448 5.15 14.77 -35.84
C ALA A 448 4.98 14.98 -34.32
N GLN A 449 4.12 14.16 -33.69
CA GLN A 449 3.90 14.18 -32.23
C GLN A 449 4.99 13.44 -31.43
N LEU A 450 5.91 12.71 -32.10
CA LEU A 450 6.97 11.96 -31.44
C LEU A 450 8.32 12.64 -31.58
N SER A 451 9.04 12.75 -30.47
CA SER A 451 10.46 13.11 -30.44
C SER A 451 11.27 11.94 -29.90
N ILE A 452 12.11 11.32 -30.75
CA ILE A 452 12.92 10.15 -30.37
C ILE A 452 14.40 10.45 -30.67
N GLY A 453 15.25 10.38 -29.62
CA GLY A 453 16.67 10.69 -29.77
C GLY A 453 17.54 10.22 -28.63
N GLY A 454 18.86 10.12 -28.81
CA GLY A 454 19.81 9.77 -27.75
C GLY A 454 19.72 8.34 -27.18
N ASN A 455 18.78 7.53 -27.66
CA ASN A 455 18.61 6.16 -27.14
C ASN A 455 19.73 5.25 -27.63
N ARG A 456 20.23 4.39 -26.75
CA ARG A 456 21.26 3.40 -27.06
C ARG A 456 20.64 2.01 -27.11
N VAL A 457 20.71 1.36 -28.26
CA VAL A 457 20.19 0.01 -28.52
C VAL A 457 21.37 -0.96 -28.66
N ARG A 458 21.27 -2.12 -28.00
CA ARG A 458 22.27 -3.20 -28.07
C ARG A 458 21.63 -4.55 -28.29
#